data_2e6888fc64982c0ce4a0275a88b48a6b
#
_entry.id   2e6888fc64982c0ce4a0275a88b48a6b
#
_cell.length_a   1.000
_cell.length_b   1.000
_cell.length_c   1.000
_cell.angle_alpha   90.00
_cell.angle_beta   90.00
_cell.angle_gamma   90.00
#
_symmetry.space_group_name_H-M   'P 1'
#
loop_
_entity.id
_entity.type
_entity.pdbx_description
1 polymer ?
#
loop_
_entity_poly.entity_id
_entity_poly.type
_entity_poly.pdbx_seq_one_letter_code
_entity_poly.pdbx_strand_id
1 'polypeptide(L)'
;MTYTQTGRIIKMTGGLYTVRLDTGISDSPLTGQTVECRARGTFRHEHTTPLVGDLAEVQYDDTSFAVTDGVITPSADRTGLVIDDILPRKNSLIRPPLANLDVMLVVIAAASPDPDIPTVDKLLSILEFNHIEPVIIVGKSELSPKRAGKIAALYGKVGYRTFVLSCYTGEGVQAFSDFAHTALAGKITAVAGASGAGKSTLLNTVFEGLD
;
A
#
# COMPACT_ATOMS: atom_id res chain seq x y z
N MET A 1 24.24 -14.86 17.76
CA MET A 1 24.25 -13.38 17.78
C MET A 1 22.80 -12.91 17.65
N THR A 2 22.43 -11.79 18.28
CA THR A 2 21.09 -11.18 18.09
C THR A 2 21.23 -9.99 17.17
N TYR A 3 20.38 -9.94 16.17
CA TYR A 3 20.31 -8.86 15.17
C TYR A 3 19.04 -8.04 15.39
N THR A 4 19.11 -6.75 15.13
CA THR A 4 17.94 -5.88 15.06
C THR A 4 18.03 -5.12 13.72
N GLN A 5 16.96 -5.17 12.95
CA GLN A 5 16.92 -4.54 11.64
C GLN A 5 15.57 -3.89 11.38
N THR A 6 15.58 -2.71 10.79
CA THR A 6 14.36 -2.04 10.38
C THR A 6 13.81 -2.64 9.09
N GLY A 7 12.49 -2.69 8.99
CA GLY A 7 11.81 -3.13 7.78
C GLY A 7 10.40 -2.60 7.69
N ARG A 8 9.80 -2.72 6.51
CA ARG A 8 8.43 -2.27 6.27
C ARG A 8 7.47 -3.44 6.27
N ILE A 9 6.39 -3.34 7.02
CA ILE A 9 5.29 -4.30 6.98
C ILE A 9 4.56 -4.14 5.64
N ILE A 10 4.58 -5.19 4.81
CA ILE A 10 3.95 -5.18 3.48
C ILE A 10 2.68 -6.04 3.42
N LYS A 11 2.49 -6.95 4.37
CA LYS A 11 1.30 -7.81 4.44
C LYS A 11 1.03 -8.23 5.87
N MET A 12 -0.24 -8.44 6.18
CA MET A 12 -0.69 -9.02 7.46
C MET A 12 -1.74 -10.09 7.17
N THR A 13 -1.55 -11.29 7.71
CA THR A 13 -2.49 -12.41 7.55
C THR A 13 -2.49 -13.27 8.80
N GLY A 14 -3.64 -13.42 9.47
CA GLY A 14 -3.79 -14.36 10.60
C GLY A 14 -2.84 -14.09 11.78
N GLY A 15 -2.44 -12.85 12.02
CA GLY A 15 -1.49 -12.48 13.09
C GLY A 15 -0.02 -12.67 12.73
N LEU A 16 0.28 -13.04 11.49
CA LEU A 16 1.62 -13.00 10.89
C LEU A 16 1.79 -11.73 10.07
N TYR A 17 2.97 -11.16 10.14
CA TYR A 17 3.36 -9.96 9.43
C TYR A 17 4.48 -10.29 8.45
N THR A 18 4.28 -9.96 7.19
CA THR A 18 5.34 -10.02 6.18
C THR A 18 6.06 -8.68 6.18
N VAL A 19 7.35 -8.70 6.50
CA VAL A 19 8.19 -7.51 6.60
C VAL A 19 9.27 -7.57 5.53
N ARG A 20 9.38 -6.53 4.72
CA ARG A 20 10.50 -6.31 3.82
C ARG A 20 11.58 -5.54 4.58
N LEU A 21 12.69 -6.21 4.87
CA LEU A 21 13.81 -5.61 5.59
C LEU A 21 14.55 -4.60 4.71
N ASP A 22 14.99 -3.52 5.32
CA ASP A 22 15.69 -2.44 4.62
C ASP A 22 17.05 -2.92 4.11
N THR A 23 17.51 -2.31 3.00
CA THR A 23 18.82 -2.56 2.40
C THR A 23 19.93 -1.72 3.04
N GLY A 24 19.61 -0.98 4.10
CA GLY A 24 20.56 -0.13 4.81
C GLY A 24 21.64 -0.90 5.55
N ILE A 25 22.65 -0.18 6.05
CA ILE A 25 23.89 -0.66 6.65
C ILE A 25 23.62 -1.63 7.81
N SER A 26 23.58 -2.91 7.52
CA SER A 26 23.59 -3.94 8.54
C SER A 26 24.41 -5.12 8.01
N ASP A 27 25.31 -5.64 8.81
CA ASP A 27 26.02 -6.91 8.55
C ASP A 27 25.07 -8.11 8.64
N SER A 28 23.78 -7.86 8.55
CA SER A 28 22.73 -8.85 8.67
C SER A 28 22.58 -9.66 7.39
N PRO A 29 22.55 -10.98 7.48
CA PRO A 29 22.34 -11.85 6.34
C PRO A 29 20.95 -11.68 5.69
N LEU A 30 19.97 -11.13 6.42
CA LEU A 30 18.59 -10.95 5.92
C LEU A 30 18.34 -9.58 5.26
N THR A 31 19.37 -8.76 5.09
CA THR A 31 19.27 -7.42 4.48
C THR A 31 18.57 -7.47 3.12
N GLY A 32 17.53 -6.65 2.95
CA GLY A 32 16.74 -6.54 1.72
C GLY A 32 15.77 -7.70 1.46
N GLN A 33 15.72 -8.69 2.35
CA GLN A 33 14.83 -9.84 2.22
C GLN A 33 13.43 -9.56 2.76
N THR A 34 12.50 -10.41 2.35
CA THR A 34 11.13 -10.44 2.87
C THR A 34 10.98 -11.61 3.82
N VAL A 35 10.59 -11.32 5.06
CA VAL A 35 10.49 -12.29 6.15
C VAL A 35 9.11 -12.29 6.79
N GLU A 36 8.69 -13.41 7.34
CA GLU A 36 7.47 -13.50 8.14
C GLU A 36 7.80 -13.42 9.63
N CYS A 37 7.15 -12.47 10.32
CA CYS A 37 7.37 -12.17 11.72
C CYS A 37 6.08 -12.30 12.54
N ARG A 38 6.24 -12.47 13.85
CA ARG A 38 5.16 -12.27 14.82
C ARG A 38 5.41 -10.99 15.60
N ALA A 39 4.34 -10.30 16.00
CA ALA A 39 4.46 -9.17 16.92
C ALA A 39 4.64 -9.67 18.36
N ARG A 40 5.46 -9.00 19.15
CA ARG A 40 5.56 -9.26 20.60
C ARG A 40 4.21 -9.06 21.28
N GLY A 41 3.98 -9.84 22.34
CA GLY A 41 2.76 -9.74 23.14
C GLY A 41 2.57 -8.37 23.82
N THR A 42 3.63 -7.60 24.01
CA THR A 42 3.64 -6.23 24.58
C THR A 42 2.77 -5.24 23.80
N PHE A 43 2.67 -5.38 22.48
CA PHE A 43 1.78 -4.53 21.65
C PHE A 43 0.31 -4.58 22.06
N ARG A 44 -0.13 -5.70 22.67
CA ARG A 44 -1.49 -5.81 23.22
C ARG A 44 -1.71 -4.93 24.45
N HIS A 45 -0.65 -4.67 25.22
CA HIS A 45 -0.71 -3.82 26.41
C HIS A 45 -0.56 -2.34 26.10
N GLU A 46 0.18 -2.00 25.03
CA GLU A 46 0.43 -0.61 24.62
C GLU A 46 -0.60 -0.06 23.65
N HIS A 47 -1.66 -0.82 23.33
CA HIS A 47 -2.71 -0.47 22.37
C HIS A 47 -2.20 -0.10 20.96
N THR A 48 -0.96 -0.45 20.64
CA THR A 48 -0.40 -0.21 19.31
C THR A 48 -0.54 -1.47 18.47
N THR A 49 -1.47 -1.47 17.53
CA THR A 49 -1.60 -2.56 16.56
C THR A 49 -0.70 -2.27 15.36
N PRO A 50 0.24 -3.17 14.99
CA PRO A 50 1.03 -3.02 13.78
C PRO A 50 0.13 -3.02 12.54
N LEU A 51 0.40 -2.11 11.60
CA LEU A 51 -0.36 -1.92 10.35
C LEU A 51 0.51 -2.19 9.13
N VAL A 52 -0.13 -2.54 8.02
CA VAL A 52 0.57 -2.55 6.72
C VAL A 52 1.03 -1.11 6.40
N GLY A 53 2.29 -0.97 6.03
CA GLY A 53 2.95 0.33 5.83
C GLY A 53 3.82 0.78 7.00
N ASP A 54 3.68 0.19 8.20
CA ASP A 54 4.55 0.53 9.33
C ASP A 54 6.02 0.21 9.05
N LEU A 55 6.89 1.05 9.59
CA LEU A 55 8.30 0.72 9.80
C LEU A 55 8.41 0.02 11.15
N ALA A 56 8.97 -1.17 11.15
CA ALA A 56 9.10 -2.03 12.30
C ALA A 56 10.55 -2.38 12.57
N GLU A 57 10.93 -2.46 13.84
CA GLU A 57 12.17 -3.09 14.26
C GLU A 57 11.93 -4.59 14.40
N VAL A 58 12.65 -5.38 13.61
CA VAL A 58 12.61 -6.84 13.64
C VAL A 58 13.83 -7.37 14.34
N GLN A 59 13.61 -8.13 15.40
CA GLN A 59 14.66 -8.81 16.15
C GLN A 59 14.71 -10.30 15.77
N TYR A 60 15.92 -10.81 15.59
CA TYR A 60 16.17 -12.22 15.25
C TYR A 60 17.60 -12.63 15.64
N ASP A 61 17.89 -13.93 15.61
CA ASP A 61 19.20 -14.48 15.90
C ASP A 61 19.65 -15.50 14.83
N ASP A 62 20.85 -16.06 15.02
CA ASP A 62 21.44 -17.03 14.07
C ASP A 62 20.60 -18.33 13.92
N THR A 63 19.65 -18.60 14.81
CA THR A 63 18.76 -19.77 14.74
C THR A 63 17.48 -19.48 13.95
N SER A 64 17.20 -18.20 13.69
CA SER A 64 15.99 -17.74 13.02
C SER A 64 15.98 -18.00 11.52
N PHE A 65 17.13 -18.39 10.96
CA PHE A 65 17.29 -18.64 9.52
C PHE A 65 18.35 -19.73 9.26
N ALA A 66 18.27 -20.33 8.09
CA ALA A 66 19.29 -21.25 7.57
C ALA A 66 19.90 -20.66 6.28
N VAL A 67 21.21 -20.88 6.09
CA VAL A 67 21.91 -20.51 4.85
C VAL A 67 22.32 -21.83 4.16
N THR A 68 21.76 -22.08 2.98
CA THR A 68 22.09 -23.23 2.15
C THR A 68 22.43 -22.75 0.76
N ASP A 69 23.66 -23.01 0.30
CA ASP A 69 24.18 -22.58 -1.00
C ASP A 69 24.02 -21.06 -1.30
N GLY A 70 24.16 -20.23 -0.24
CA GLY A 70 24.00 -18.77 -0.36
C GLY A 70 22.53 -18.31 -0.38
N VAL A 71 21.57 -19.24 -0.30
CA VAL A 71 20.15 -18.92 -0.17
C VAL A 71 19.78 -18.92 1.32
N ILE A 72 19.22 -17.81 1.76
CA ILE A 72 18.79 -17.62 3.15
C ILE A 72 17.30 -17.95 3.23
N THR A 73 16.98 -18.91 4.08
CA THR A 73 15.59 -19.31 4.34
C THR A 73 15.25 -19.12 5.81
N PRO A 74 14.11 -18.49 6.14
CA PRO A 74 13.63 -18.42 7.51
C PRO A 74 13.48 -19.83 8.09
N SER A 75 13.80 -20.00 9.37
CA SER A 75 13.66 -21.27 10.08
C SER A 75 12.21 -21.75 10.02
N ALA A 76 12.02 -23.07 9.87
CA ALA A 76 10.69 -23.65 9.65
C ALA A 76 9.71 -23.42 10.81
N ASP A 77 10.22 -23.23 12.02
CA ASP A 77 9.42 -22.97 13.22
C ASP A 77 8.96 -21.50 13.35
N ARG A 78 9.50 -20.58 12.53
CA ARG A 78 9.14 -19.15 12.48
C ARG A 78 9.12 -18.43 13.84
N THR A 79 9.75 -18.99 14.85
CA THR A 79 9.68 -18.51 16.23
C THR A 79 10.70 -17.41 16.54
N GLY A 80 11.73 -17.31 15.69
CA GLY A 80 12.88 -16.43 15.92
C GLY A 80 12.77 -15.02 15.35
N LEU A 81 11.79 -14.74 14.48
CA LEU A 81 11.63 -13.42 13.84
C LEU A 81 10.47 -12.68 14.51
N VAL A 82 10.79 -11.64 15.27
CA VAL A 82 9.82 -10.92 16.09
C VAL A 82 9.87 -9.43 15.79
N ILE A 83 8.70 -8.83 15.54
CA ILE A 83 8.56 -7.37 15.57
C ILE A 83 8.66 -6.95 17.03
N ASP A 84 9.71 -6.19 17.33
CA ASP A 84 10.01 -5.72 18.66
C ASP A 84 9.42 -4.34 18.94
N ASP A 85 9.48 -3.45 17.93
CA ASP A 85 8.92 -2.11 18.02
C ASP A 85 8.37 -1.62 16.69
N ILE A 86 7.50 -0.61 16.77
CA ILE A 86 6.94 0.12 15.61
C ILE A 86 7.44 1.56 15.69
N LEU A 87 8.14 1.99 14.65
CA LEU A 87 8.64 3.35 14.55
C LEU A 87 7.51 4.37 14.40
N PRO A 88 7.73 5.64 14.79
CA PRO A 88 6.72 6.68 14.71
C PRO A 88 6.11 6.79 13.31
N ARG A 89 4.79 6.81 13.24
CA ARG A 89 4.02 6.95 12.00
C ARG A 89 3.94 8.40 11.58
N LYS A 90 4.10 8.67 10.27
CA LYS A 90 3.76 9.98 9.71
C LYS A 90 2.24 10.19 9.58
N ASN A 91 1.52 9.12 9.32
CA ASN A 91 0.05 9.07 9.28
C ASN A 91 -0.45 7.64 9.45
N SER A 92 -1.75 7.49 9.74
CA SER A 92 -2.41 6.18 9.73
C SER A 92 -3.90 6.32 9.43
N LEU A 93 -4.46 5.30 8.79
CA LEU A 93 -5.87 5.19 8.49
C LEU A 93 -6.49 4.03 9.28
N ILE A 94 -7.74 4.22 9.72
CA ILE A 94 -8.51 3.17 10.39
C ILE A 94 -9.12 2.21 9.36
N ARG A 95 -9.57 2.75 8.23
CA ARG A 95 -10.18 1.98 7.13
C ARG A 95 -9.80 2.55 5.78
N PRO A 96 -9.04 1.79 4.97
CA PRO A 96 -8.34 0.55 5.33
C PRO A 96 -7.28 0.78 6.42
N PRO A 97 -6.93 -0.26 7.23
CA PRO A 97 -5.93 -0.13 8.29
C PRO A 97 -4.52 -0.09 7.70
N LEU A 98 -4.04 1.10 7.37
CA LEU A 98 -2.78 1.37 6.71
C LEU A 98 -2.02 2.48 7.44
N ALA A 99 -0.69 2.47 7.33
CA ALA A 99 0.18 3.50 7.89
C ALA A 99 1.22 4.01 6.89
N ASN A 100 1.74 5.20 7.16
CA ASN A 100 2.86 5.81 6.42
C ASN A 100 2.61 5.98 4.91
N LEU A 101 1.36 6.25 4.51
CA LEU A 101 1.01 6.48 3.12
C LEU A 101 1.48 7.85 2.62
N ASP A 102 1.95 7.90 1.37
CA ASP A 102 2.21 9.13 0.63
C ASP A 102 1.01 9.50 -0.23
N VAL A 103 0.46 8.51 -0.95
CA VAL A 103 -0.58 8.72 -1.95
C VAL A 103 -1.70 7.70 -1.80
N MET A 104 -2.92 8.14 -2.06
CA MET A 104 -4.10 7.28 -2.22
C MET A 104 -4.69 7.43 -3.62
N LEU A 105 -4.68 6.37 -4.41
CA LEU A 105 -5.39 6.30 -5.67
C LEU A 105 -6.87 6.02 -5.39
N VAL A 106 -7.72 7.02 -5.61
CA VAL A 106 -9.17 6.91 -5.37
C VAL A 106 -9.86 6.56 -6.68
N VAL A 107 -10.24 5.31 -6.84
CA VAL A 107 -10.85 4.79 -8.07
C VAL A 107 -12.37 4.91 -8.01
N ILE A 108 -12.93 5.65 -8.96
CA ILE A 108 -14.36 5.90 -9.13
C ILE A 108 -14.77 5.31 -10.48
N ALA A 109 -15.74 4.39 -10.51
CA ALA A 109 -16.30 3.96 -11.79
C ALA A 109 -17.23 5.04 -12.37
N ALA A 110 -17.13 5.35 -13.65
CA ALA A 110 -18.08 6.24 -14.31
C ALA A 110 -19.51 5.65 -14.34
N ALA A 111 -19.58 4.30 -14.36
CA ALA A 111 -20.80 3.51 -14.22
C ALA A 111 -20.42 2.09 -13.76
N SER A 112 -21.40 1.35 -13.18
CA SER A 112 -21.24 -0.06 -12.76
C SER A 112 -19.98 -0.36 -11.91
N PRO A 113 -19.99 0.01 -10.63
CA PRO A 113 -21.11 0.54 -9.85
C PRO A 113 -21.34 2.03 -10.09
N ASP A 114 -22.54 2.49 -9.75
CA ASP A 114 -22.82 3.93 -9.75
C ASP A 114 -21.91 4.64 -8.73
N PRO A 115 -21.32 5.78 -9.09
CA PRO A 115 -20.42 6.52 -8.19
C PRO A 115 -21.16 7.11 -6.99
N ASP A 116 -20.71 6.78 -5.80
CA ASP A 116 -21.17 7.37 -4.54
C ASP A 116 -20.30 8.57 -4.19
N ILE A 117 -20.63 9.72 -4.73
CA ILE A 117 -19.86 10.96 -4.55
C ILE A 117 -19.74 11.36 -3.07
N PRO A 118 -20.81 11.30 -2.23
CA PRO A 118 -20.68 11.59 -0.79
C PRO A 118 -19.67 10.71 -0.06
N THR A 119 -19.57 9.44 -0.41
CA THR A 119 -18.56 8.53 0.18
C THR A 119 -17.15 8.89 -0.29
N VAL A 120 -16.98 9.27 -1.57
CA VAL A 120 -15.69 9.76 -2.09
C VAL A 120 -15.28 11.04 -1.36
N ASP A 121 -16.18 12.01 -1.21
CA ASP A 121 -15.87 13.30 -0.54
C ASP A 121 -15.46 13.09 0.93
N LYS A 122 -16.11 12.17 1.65
CA LYS A 122 -15.69 11.79 3.00
C LYS A 122 -14.29 11.19 3.02
N LEU A 123 -13.96 10.31 2.06
CA LEU A 123 -12.64 9.73 1.96
C LEU A 123 -11.59 10.83 1.68
N LEU A 124 -11.85 11.72 0.74
CA LEU A 124 -10.95 12.84 0.42
C LEU A 124 -10.68 13.71 1.65
N SER A 125 -11.72 14.05 2.43
CA SER A 125 -11.56 14.80 3.68
C SER A 125 -10.66 14.09 4.70
N ILE A 126 -10.79 12.75 4.81
CA ILE A 126 -9.92 11.94 5.69
C ILE A 126 -8.47 11.95 5.18
N LEU A 127 -8.26 11.84 3.87
CA LEU A 127 -6.93 11.85 3.28
C LEU A 127 -6.23 13.20 3.49
N GLU A 128 -6.92 14.32 3.24
CA GLU A 128 -6.42 15.67 3.49
C GLU A 128 -6.05 15.88 4.97
N PHE A 129 -6.94 15.46 5.89
CA PHE A 129 -6.67 15.56 7.33
C PHE A 129 -5.41 14.77 7.76
N ASN A 130 -5.14 13.64 7.11
CA ASN A 130 -3.97 12.81 7.39
C ASN A 130 -2.75 13.16 6.52
N HIS A 131 -2.79 14.24 5.74
CA HIS A 131 -1.70 14.65 4.83
C HIS A 131 -1.30 13.58 3.83
N ILE A 132 -2.29 12.83 3.29
CA ILE A 132 -2.12 11.81 2.25
C ILE A 132 -2.60 12.42 0.93
N GLU A 133 -1.74 12.46 -0.09
CA GLU A 133 -2.07 13.02 -1.41
C GLU A 133 -3.13 12.16 -2.11
N PRO A 134 -4.36 12.68 -2.40
CA PRO A 134 -5.33 11.94 -3.18
C PRO A 134 -5.08 12.13 -4.67
N VAL A 135 -5.12 11.03 -5.43
CA VAL A 135 -5.15 11.05 -6.90
C VAL A 135 -6.42 10.34 -7.34
N ILE A 136 -7.26 11.03 -8.09
CA ILE A 136 -8.56 10.52 -8.51
C ILE A 136 -8.45 9.85 -9.86
N ILE A 137 -9.01 8.66 -9.97
CA ILE A 137 -9.05 7.88 -11.19
C ILE A 137 -10.50 7.57 -11.52
N VAL A 138 -11.01 8.19 -12.57
CA VAL A 138 -12.33 7.89 -13.11
C VAL A 138 -12.21 6.78 -14.14
N GLY A 139 -12.43 5.56 -13.69
CA GLY A 139 -12.33 4.35 -14.51
C GLY A 139 -13.65 4.01 -15.21
N LYS A 140 -13.59 3.01 -16.13
CA LYS A 140 -14.73 2.55 -16.92
C LYS A 140 -15.39 3.69 -17.72
N SER A 141 -14.57 4.61 -18.23
CA SER A 141 -15.03 5.78 -18.96
C SER A 141 -15.85 5.40 -20.21
N GLU A 142 -15.58 4.24 -20.81
CA GLU A 142 -16.31 3.69 -21.96
C GLU A 142 -17.79 3.44 -21.66
N LEU A 143 -18.15 3.13 -20.41
CA LEU A 143 -19.55 2.89 -20.04
C LEU A 143 -20.37 4.18 -19.94
N SER A 144 -19.74 5.30 -19.62
CA SER A 144 -20.41 6.61 -19.55
C SER A 144 -19.42 7.76 -19.70
N PRO A 145 -18.95 8.07 -20.93
CA PRO A 145 -17.94 9.12 -21.15
C PRO A 145 -18.36 10.50 -20.64
N LYS A 146 -19.64 10.82 -20.81
CA LYS A 146 -20.21 12.09 -20.36
C LYS A 146 -20.19 12.23 -18.83
N ARG A 147 -20.47 11.15 -18.09
CA ARG A 147 -20.42 11.13 -16.62
C ARG A 147 -18.96 11.14 -16.14
N ALA A 148 -18.07 10.40 -16.80
CA ALA A 148 -16.65 10.41 -16.50
C ALA A 148 -16.07 11.83 -16.59
N GLY A 149 -16.36 12.56 -17.66
CA GLY A 149 -15.95 13.95 -17.83
C GLY A 149 -16.52 14.89 -16.75
N LYS A 150 -17.78 14.67 -16.33
CA LYS A 150 -18.39 15.48 -15.25
C LYS A 150 -17.70 15.24 -13.91
N ILE A 151 -17.41 13.99 -13.56
CA ILE A 151 -16.71 13.63 -12.31
C ILE A 151 -15.30 14.22 -12.33
N ALA A 152 -14.57 14.06 -13.43
CA ALA A 152 -13.23 14.61 -13.56
C ALA A 152 -13.22 16.15 -13.45
N ALA A 153 -14.17 16.82 -14.10
CA ALA A 153 -14.31 18.27 -14.01
C ALA A 153 -14.67 18.75 -12.59
N LEU A 154 -15.47 17.98 -11.84
CA LEU A 154 -15.83 18.29 -10.46
C LEU A 154 -14.57 18.32 -9.58
N TYR A 155 -13.80 17.25 -9.57
CA TYR A 155 -12.63 17.14 -8.70
C TYR A 155 -11.42 17.94 -9.20
N GLY A 156 -11.25 18.06 -10.52
CA GLY A 156 -10.21 18.91 -11.09
C GLY A 156 -10.39 20.42 -10.76
N LYS A 157 -11.63 20.92 -10.68
CA LYS A 157 -11.91 22.30 -10.28
C LYS A 157 -11.48 22.65 -8.86
N VAL A 158 -11.51 21.67 -7.95
CA VAL A 158 -11.07 21.85 -6.56
C VAL A 158 -9.59 21.50 -6.35
N GLY A 159 -8.86 21.21 -7.44
CA GLY A 159 -7.41 21.07 -7.43
C GLY A 159 -6.90 19.64 -7.33
N TYR A 160 -7.76 18.63 -7.29
CA TYR A 160 -7.30 17.23 -7.26
C TYR A 160 -6.74 16.79 -8.62
N ARG A 161 -5.61 16.11 -8.60
CA ARG A 161 -5.09 15.44 -9.78
C ARG A 161 -6.05 14.33 -10.18
N THR A 162 -6.53 14.39 -11.42
CA THR A 162 -7.60 13.49 -11.88
C THR A 162 -7.25 12.91 -13.26
N PHE A 163 -7.43 11.60 -13.40
CA PHE A 163 -7.29 10.86 -14.65
C PHE A 163 -8.63 10.25 -15.04
N VAL A 164 -8.95 10.28 -16.32
CA VAL A 164 -10.08 9.55 -16.92
C VAL A 164 -9.51 8.47 -17.80
N LEU A 165 -9.91 7.22 -17.57
CA LEU A 165 -9.37 6.10 -18.33
C LEU A 165 -10.37 4.94 -18.47
N SER A 166 -10.09 4.10 -19.47
CA SER A 166 -10.73 2.81 -19.69
C SER A 166 -9.66 1.74 -19.86
N CYS A 167 -9.56 0.82 -18.90
CA CYS A 167 -8.68 -0.35 -19.07
C CYS A 167 -9.18 -1.30 -20.18
N TYR A 168 -10.45 -1.21 -20.57
CA TYR A 168 -11.03 -2.03 -21.64
C TYR A 168 -10.62 -1.54 -23.03
N THR A 169 -10.66 -0.23 -23.27
CA THR A 169 -10.31 0.38 -24.56
C THR A 169 -8.86 0.83 -24.65
N GLY A 170 -8.16 0.94 -23.52
CA GLY A 170 -6.83 1.53 -23.42
C GLY A 170 -6.80 3.05 -23.34
N GLU A 171 -7.95 3.72 -23.50
CA GLU A 171 -8.02 5.19 -23.48
C GLU A 171 -7.57 5.74 -22.12
N GLY A 172 -6.67 6.73 -22.13
CA GLY A 172 -6.15 7.39 -20.92
C GLY A 172 -5.18 6.57 -20.06
N VAL A 173 -5.01 5.27 -20.35
CA VAL A 173 -4.14 4.36 -19.56
C VAL A 173 -2.70 4.80 -19.64
N GLN A 174 -2.18 5.16 -20.82
CA GLN A 174 -0.78 5.57 -20.98
C GLN A 174 -0.45 6.82 -20.14
N ALA A 175 -1.31 7.82 -20.14
CA ALA A 175 -1.10 9.05 -19.38
C ALA A 175 -1.06 8.79 -17.86
N PHE A 176 -1.89 7.86 -17.36
CA PHE A 176 -1.82 7.45 -15.97
C PHE A 176 -0.59 6.58 -15.68
N SER A 177 -0.22 5.68 -16.59
CA SER A 177 0.99 4.85 -16.47
C SER A 177 2.26 5.70 -16.36
N ASP A 178 2.42 6.70 -17.24
CA ASP A 178 3.56 7.62 -17.21
C ASP A 178 3.63 8.38 -15.87
N PHE A 179 2.48 8.86 -15.39
CA PHE A 179 2.39 9.47 -14.07
C PHE A 179 2.77 8.50 -12.96
N ALA A 180 2.25 7.27 -12.98
CA ALA A 180 2.49 6.27 -11.96
C ALA A 180 4.00 5.91 -11.87
N HIS A 181 4.65 5.68 -13.00
CA HIS A 181 6.06 5.33 -13.05
C HIS A 181 7.00 6.49 -12.69
N THR A 182 6.57 7.73 -12.84
CA THR A 182 7.41 8.91 -12.53
C THR A 182 7.08 9.51 -11.16
N ALA A 183 5.84 9.87 -10.93
CA ALA A 183 5.43 10.65 -9.75
C ALA A 183 5.15 9.78 -8.52
N LEU A 184 4.87 8.48 -8.69
CA LEU A 184 4.68 7.54 -7.57
C LEU A 184 5.93 6.72 -7.25
N ALA A 185 6.99 6.84 -8.04
CA ALA A 185 8.25 6.15 -7.78
C ALA A 185 8.79 6.51 -6.38
N GLY A 186 9.09 5.49 -5.58
CA GLY A 186 9.56 5.65 -4.20
C GLY A 186 8.49 6.07 -3.18
N LYS A 187 7.24 6.30 -3.60
CA LYS A 187 6.13 6.63 -2.71
C LYS A 187 5.36 5.38 -2.28
N ILE A 188 4.88 5.38 -1.04
CA ILE A 188 3.96 4.37 -0.54
C ILE A 188 2.56 4.76 -0.96
N THR A 189 2.03 3.95 -1.87
CA THR A 189 0.75 4.22 -2.53
C THR A 189 -0.25 3.12 -2.21
N ALA A 190 -1.47 3.50 -1.87
CA ALA A 190 -2.59 2.58 -1.69
C ALA A 190 -3.71 2.89 -2.70
N VAL A 191 -4.61 1.93 -2.90
CA VAL A 191 -5.75 2.08 -3.80
C VAL A 191 -7.06 1.89 -3.03
N ALA A 192 -7.96 2.83 -3.15
CA ALA A 192 -9.29 2.79 -2.57
C ALA A 192 -10.38 2.98 -3.64
N GLY A 193 -11.58 2.54 -3.34
CA GLY A 193 -12.75 2.67 -4.22
C GLY A 193 -13.76 1.55 -3.99
N ALA A 194 -14.96 1.70 -4.50
CA ALA A 194 -16.05 0.73 -4.35
C ALA A 194 -15.67 -0.66 -4.88
N SER A 195 -16.34 -1.70 -4.38
CA SER A 195 -16.19 -3.04 -4.97
C SER A 195 -16.65 -3.01 -6.42
N GLY A 196 -15.88 -3.65 -7.31
CA GLY A 196 -16.20 -3.61 -8.75
C GLY A 196 -15.83 -2.30 -9.47
N ALA A 197 -15.24 -1.30 -8.82
CA ALA A 197 -14.81 -0.04 -9.47
C ALA A 197 -13.65 -0.22 -10.48
N GLY A 198 -13.01 -1.40 -10.51
CA GLY A 198 -11.92 -1.69 -11.46
C GLY A 198 -10.51 -1.55 -10.89
N LYS A 199 -10.35 -1.52 -9.55
CA LYS A 199 -9.05 -1.36 -8.89
C LYS A 199 -8.01 -2.40 -9.31
N SER A 200 -8.35 -3.68 -9.23
CA SER A 200 -7.44 -4.77 -9.62
C SER A 200 -7.10 -4.73 -11.12
N THR A 201 -8.11 -4.46 -11.96
CA THR A 201 -7.89 -4.31 -13.41
C THR A 201 -6.92 -3.15 -13.70
N LEU A 202 -7.10 -2.01 -13.03
CA LEU A 202 -6.21 -0.86 -13.17
C LEU A 202 -4.76 -1.22 -12.79
N LEU A 203 -4.58 -1.86 -11.63
CA LEU A 203 -3.25 -2.24 -11.15
C LEU A 203 -2.59 -3.21 -12.13
N ASN A 204 -3.29 -4.26 -12.56
CA ASN A 204 -2.74 -5.24 -13.50
C ASN A 204 -2.47 -4.65 -14.90
N THR A 205 -3.21 -3.59 -15.29
CA THR A 205 -3.00 -2.94 -16.59
C THR A 205 -1.78 -2.01 -16.58
N VAL A 206 -1.50 -1.36 -15.45
CA VAL A 206 -0.47 -0.32 -15.35
C VAL A 206 0.84 -0.84 -14.76
N PHE A 207 0.75 -1.80 -13.86
CA PHE A 207 1.91 -2.38 -13.19
C PHE A 207 2.01 -3.86 -13.55
N GLU A 208 2.83 -4.20 -14.52
CA GLU A 208 3.11 -5.60 -14.86
C GLU A 208 3.84 -6.29 -13.68
N GLY A 209 3.35 -7.47 -13.29
CA GLY A 209 4.01 -8.31 -12.27
C GLY A 209 3.69 -7.97 -10.80
N LEU A 210 2.58 -7.31 -10.54
CA LEU A 210 2.02 -7.24 -9.18
C LEU A 210 1.22 -8.53 -8.90
N ASP A 211 1.88 -9.53 -8.33
CA ASP A 211 1.25 -10.73 -7.75
C ASP A 211 0.86 -10.53 -6.28
#